data_503cf6e9e6919c85629bd8de3f13dab8
#
_entry.id   503cf6e9e6919c85629bd8de3f13dab8
#
_cell.length_a   1.000
_cell.length_b   1.000
_cell.length_c   1.000
_cell.angle_alpha   90.00
_cell.angle_beta   90.00
_cell.angle_gamma   90.00
#
_symmetry.space_group_name_H-M   'P 1'
#
loop_
_entity.id
_entity.type
_entity.pdbx_description
1 polymer ?
#
loop_
_entity_poly.entity_id
_entity_poly.type
_entity_poly.pdbx_seq_one_letter_code
_entity_poly.pdbx_strand_id
1 'polypeptide(L)'
;MAVGKGFANRYLTNDEAAQIMREGLESLAVDGKRVLIIIPDGTRTMPMPLVFGLFEDLLAPRVTALDYLVALGTHQPMSEAQLSKLVGRPVTDGQAGKSHVFNHRWDDPATFVSLGVIPASEISEITGGLMAQDVPVRLNRLILDYDQLLICGPVFPHEVVGFS
;
A
#
# COMPACT_ATOMS: atom_id res chain seq x y z
N MET A 1 4.91 -8.34 17.03
CA MET A 1 3.76 -9.20 17.42
C MET A 1 2.57 -8.76 16.57
N ALA A 2 1.74 -9.69 16.06
CA ALA A 2 0.56 -9.28 15.29
C ALA A 2 -0.49 -8.67 16.22
N VAL A 3 -1.08 -7.56 15.80
CA VAL A 3 -2.21 -6.91 16.46
C VAL A 3 -3.44 -7.15 15.59
N GLY A 4 -4.53 -7.63 16.17
CA GLY A 4 -5.74 -7.89 15.40
C GLY A 4 -6.85 -8.52 16.23
N LYS A 5 -8.08 -8.42 15.74
CA LYS A 5 -9.27 -8.98 16.35
C LYS A 5 -10.28 -9.33 15.25
N GLY A 6 -10.99 -10.41 15.43
CA GLY A 6 -12.07 -10.82 14.54
C GLY A 6 -13.17 -11.55 15.28
N PHE A 7 -14.37 -11.62 14.70
CA PHE A 7 -15.52 -12.30 15.27
C PHE A 7 -16.15 -13.19 14.19
N ALA A 8 -16.60 -14.38 14.61
CA ALA A 8 -17.23 -15.34 13.69
C ALA A 8 -18.63 -14.91 13.24
N ASN A 9 -19.31 -14.05 13.99
CA ASN A 9 -20.74 -13.74 13.85
C ASN A 9 -21.07 -12.25 13.66
N ARG A 10 -20.07 -11.38 13.61
CA ARG A 10 -20.26 -9.94 13.35
C ARG A 10 -19.01 -9.30 12.76
N TYR A 11 -19.18 -8.13 12.17
CA TYR A 11 -18.07 -7.26 11.77
C TYR A 11 -17.53 -6.45 12.97
N LEU A 12 -16.32 -5.93 12.81
CA LEU A 12 -15.78 -4.92 13.72
C LEU A 12 -16.61 -3.63 13.61
N THR A 13 -16.79 -2.95 14.74
CA THR A 13 -17.25 -1.55 14.73
C THR A 13 -16.11 -0.63 14.28
N ASN A 14 -16.45 0.61 13.89
CA ASN A 14 -15.44 1.62 13.54
C ASN A 14 -14.49 1.90 14.73
N ASP A 15 -15.01 1.93 15.96
CA ASP A 15 -14.19 2.15 17.15
C ASP A 15 -13.23 0.99 17.43
N GLU A 16 -13.68 -0.26 17.21
CA GLU A 16 -12.80 -1.44 17.30
C GLU A 16 -11.72 -1.41 16.24
N ALA A 17 -12.05 -1.04 15.00
CA ALA A 17 -11.07 -0.89 13.94
C ALA A 17 -10.06 0.23 14.25
N ALA A 18 -10.53 1.37 14.74
CA ALA A 18 -9.67 2.48 15.17
C ALA A 18 -8.73 2.08 16.31
N GLN A 19 -9.22 1.33 17.27
CA GLN A 19 -8.41 0.84 18.39
C GLN A 19 -7.31 -0.12 17.92
N ILE A 20 -7.64 -1.08 17.03
CA ILE A 20 -6.66 -2.01 16.45
C ILE A 20 -5.59 -1.25 15.65
N MET A 21 -6.00 -0.28 14.83
CA MET A 21 -5.06 0.53 14.08
C MET A 21 -4.15 1.36 15.01
N ARG A 22 -4.69 1.96 16.07
CA ARG A 22 -3.90 2.70 17.06
C ARG A 22 -2.83 1.80 17.68
N GLU A 23 -3.23 0.64 18.22
CA GLU A 23 -2.31 -0.32 18.84
C GLU A 23 -1.20 -0.79 17.87
N GLY A 24 -1.57 -1.05 16.60
CA GLY A 24 -0.62 -1.45 15.58
C GLY A 24 0.37 -0.34 15.20
N LEU A 25 -0.13 0.89 15.03
CA LEU A 25 0.66 2.02 14.57
C LEU A 25 1.52 2.67 15.68
N GLU A 26 1.07 2.61 16.94
CA GLU A 26 1.86 3.11 18.07
C GLU A 26 3.21 2.42 18.23
N SER A 27 3.28 1.13 17.88
CA SER A 27 4.52 0.35 17.95
C SER A 27 5.52 0.65 16.83
N LEU A 28 5.12 1.39 15.79
CA LEU A 28 5.98 1.68 14.65
C LEU A 28 6.95 2.82 14.94
N ALA A 29 8.22 2.60 14.62
CA ALA A 29 9.28 3.62 14.71
C ALA A 29 9.26 4.53 13.47
N VAL A 30 8.21 5.35 13.34
CA VAL A 30 7.99 6.23 12.17
C VAL A 30 8.14 7.71 12.46
N ASP A 31 8.38 8.09 13.71
CA ASP A 31 8.46 9.50 14.13
C ASP A 31 9.57 10.24 13.35
N GLY A 32 9.22 11.36 12.76
CA GLY A 32 10.11 12.19 11.96
C GLY A 32 10.47 11.60 10.58
N LYS A 33 9.90 10.48 10.18
CA LYS A 33 10.16 9.83 8.89
C LYS A 33 9.19 10.31 7.80
N ARG A 34 9.59 10.05 6.55
CA ARG A 34 8.70 10.10 5.39
C ARG A 34 8.05 8.72 5.23
N VAL A 35 6.74 8.65 5.22
CA VAL A 35 5.97 7.40 5.16
C VAL A 35 5.15 7.36 3.87
N LEU A 36 5.28 6.28 3.11
CA LEU A 36 4.42 5.97 1.96
C LEU A 36 3.53 4.80 2.30
N ILE A 37 2.21 4.98 2.17
CA ILE A 37 1.24 3.91 2.36
C ILE A 37 0.77 3.41 1.00
N ILE A 38 1.00 2.13 0.72
CA ILE A 38 0.50 1.46 -0.48
C ILE A 38 -0.93 0.99 -0.18
N ILE A 39 -1.90 1.50 -0.94
CA ILE A 39 -3.33 1.27 -0.75
C ILE A 39 -3.95 0.60 -1.98
N PRO A 40 -5.06 -0.15 -1.84
CA PRO A 40 -5.76 -0.73 -2.97
C PRO A 40 -6.50 0.34 -3.78
N ASP A 41 -6.89 -0.02 -4.99
CA ASP A 41 -7.80 0.78 -5.81
C ASP A 41 -9.29 0.58 -5.42
N GLY A 42 -10.18 1.28 -6.11
CA GLY A 42 -11.63 1.23 -5.86
C GLY A 42 -12.32 -0.10 -6.23
N THR A 43 -11.60 -1.09 -6.75
CA THR A 43 -12.17 -2.43 -7.05
C THR A 43 -12.21 -3.34 -5.82
N ARG A 44 -11.54 -2.97 -4.73
CA ARG A 44 -11.51 -3.74 -3.48
C ARG A 44 -12.54 -3.25 -2.48
N THR A 45 -13.19 -4.19 -1.79
CA THR A 45 -14.20 -3.92 -0.75
C THR A 45 -13.52 -3.62 0.59
N MET A 46 -12.88 -2.48 0.67
CA MET A 46 -12.24 -1.99 1.89
C MET A 46 -12.84 -0.66 2.33
N PRO A 47 -13.05 -0.40 3.63
CA PRO A 47 -13.56 0.89 4.12
C PRO A 47 -12.46 1.97 4.06
N MET A 48 -11.93 2.23 2.85
CA MET A 48 -10.79 3.14 2.64
C MET A 48 -11.00 4.54 3.21
N PRO A 49 -12.20 5.17 3.13
CA PRO A 49 -12.41 6.48 3.76
C PRO A 49 -12.15 6.48 5.28
N LEU A 50 -12.59 5.43 5.98
CA LEU A 50 -12.33 5.28 7.42
C LEU A 50 -10.84 5.08 7.68
N VAL A 51 -10.24 4.14 6.96
CA VAL A 51 -8.83 3.76 7.16
C VAL A 51 -7.89 4.91 6.80
N PHE A 52 -8.17 5.63 5.72
CA PHE A 52 -7.42 6.83 5.34
C PHE A 52 -7.50 7.90 6.44
N GLY A 53 -8.70 8.19 6.96
CA GLY A 53 -8.88 9.12 8.07
C GLY A 53 -8.07 8.72 9.31
N LEU A 54 -8.07 7.43 9.66
CA LEU A 54 -7.30 6.92 10.80
C LEU A 54 -5.78 7.06 10.60
N PHE A 55 -5.26 6.83 9.39
CA PHE A 55 -3.86 7.09 9.09
C PHE A 55 -3.51 8.57 9.24
N GLU A 56 -4.35 9.46 8.70
CA GLU A 56 -4.15 10.90 8.84
C GLU A 56 -4.14 11.34 10.32
N ASP A 57 -5.09 10.84 11.10
CA ASP A 57 -5.21 11.20 12.52
C ASP A 57 -4.04 10.64 13.37
N LEU A 58 -3.58 9.42 13.08
CA LEU A 58 -2.61 8.73 13.92
C LEU A 58 -1.16 8.92 13.48
N LEU A 59 -0.90 9.06 12.17
CA LEU A 59 0.47 9.17 11.65
C LEU A 59 0.86 10.57 11.24
N ALA A 60 -0.02 11.37 10.63
CA ALA A 60 0.36 12.68 10.13
C ALA A 60 0.96 13.61 11.22
N PRO A 61 0.56 13.56 12.50
CA PRO A 61 1.22 14.34 13.54
C PRO A 61 2.65 13.87 13.90
N ARG A 62 3.02 12.65 13.52
CA ARG A 62 4.28 11.98 13.92
C ARG A 62 5.35 12.02 12.83
N VAL A 63 4.95 12.16 11.57
CA VAL A 63 5.82 11.98 10.40
C VAL A 63 6.09 13.30 9.69
N THR A 64 7.18 13.37 8.92
CA THR A 64 7.51 14.56 8.11
C THR A 64 6.78 14.61 6.78
N ALA A 65 6.38 13.45 6.26
CA ALA A 65 5.50 13.32 5.10
C ALA A 65 4.67 12.03 5.24
N LEU A 66 3.41 12.10 4.86
CA LEU A 66 2.50 10.97 4.80
C LEU A 66 1.82 11.00 3.43
N ASP A 67 2.18 10.07 2.58
CA ASP A 67 1.67 10.02 1.22
C ASP A 67 1.17 8.61 0.88
N TYR A 68 0.40 8.51 -0.19
CA TYR A 68 -0.28 7.27 -0.57
C TYR A 68 0.01 6.90 -2.02
N LEU A 69 0.22 5.62 -2.28
CA LEU A 69 0.37 5.06 -3.63
C LEU A 69 -0.74 4.03 -3.87
N VAL A 70 -1.61 4.30 -4.84
CA VAL A 70 -2.64 3.35 -5.25
C VAL A 70 -1.99 2.22 -6.05
N ALA A 71 -2.09 0.98 -5.55
CA ALA A 71 -1.55 -0.22 -6.18
C ALA A 71 -2.50 -0.70 -7.28
N LEU A 72 -2.43 -0.05 -8.45
CA LEU A 72 -3.32 -0.32 -9.59
C LEU A 72 -3.05 -1.66 -10.30
N GLY A 73 -1.86 -2.25 -10.10
CA GLY A 73 -1.42 -3.34 -10.98
C GLY A 73 -1.38 -2.85 -12.42
N THR A 74 -2.24 -3.41 -13.27
CA THR A 74 -2.40 -3.01 -14.68
C THR A 74 -3.73 -2.26 -14.94
N HIS A 75 -4.45 -1.83 -13.90
CA HIS A 75 -5.65 -1.01 -14.04
C HIS A 75 -5.30 0.40 -14.49
N GLN A 76 -6.26 1.06 -15.14
CA GLN A 76 -6.09 2.45 -15.57
C GLN A 76 -5.92 3.39 -14.36
N PRO A 77 -5.10 4.44 -14.49
CA PRO A 77 -4.98 5.46 -13.45
C PRO A 77 -6.33 6.03 -13.06
N MET A 78 -6.55 6.18 -11.76
CA MET A 78 -7.79 6.75 -11.23
C MET A 78 -7.82 8.26 -11.44
N SER A 79 -8.99 8.78 -11.86
CA SER A 79 -9.24 10.21 -11.90
C SER A 79 -9.33 10.81 -10.50
N GLU A 80 -9.20 12.13 -10.37
CA GLU A 80 -9.35 12.83 -9.08
C GLU A 80 -10.70 12.56 -8.40
N ALA A 81 -11.77 12.46 -9.17
CA ALA A 81 -13.09 12.10 -8.65
C ALA A 81 -13.11 10.67 -8.07
N GLN A 82 -12.43 9.72 -8.72
CA GLN A 82 -12.30 8.36 -8.22
C GLN A 82 -11.40 8.30 -6.97
N LEU A 83 -10.28 9.02 -6.98
CA LEU A 83 -9.39 9.15 -5.82
C LEU A 83 -10.13 9.78 -4.64
N SER A 84 -10.88 10.86 -4.88
CA SER A 84 -11.71 11.53 -3.84
C SER A 84 -12.71 10.56 -3.21
N LYS A 85 -13.36 9.74 -4.03
CA LYS A 85 -14.28 8.70 -3.54
C LYS A 85 -13.53 7.62 -2.75
N LEU A 86 -12.34 7.21 -3.20
CA LEU A 86 -11.53 6.19 -2.55
C LEU A 86 -11.10 6.63 -1.15
N VAL A 87 -10.56 7.85 -1.01
CA VAL A 87 -10.04 8.34 0.29
C VAL A 87 -11.10 9.05 1.14
N GLY A 88 -12.29 9.30 0.59
CA GLY A 88 -13.41 9.92 1.32
C GLY A 88 -13.27 11.41 1.57
N ARG A 89 -12.39 12.11 0.83
CA ARG A 89 -12.20 13.56 0.87
C ARG A 89 -11.76 14.09 -0.49
N PRO A 90 -11.92 15.40 -0.77
CA PRO A 90 -11.49 15.98 -2.04
C PRO A 90 -10.01 15.73 -2.33
N VAL A 91 -9.72 15.28 -3.55
CA VAL A 91 -8.38 15.20 -4.13
C VAL A 91 -8.32 16.19 -5.28
N THR A 92 -7.36 17.09 -5.26
CA THR A 92 -7.10 18.08 -6.31
C THR A 92 -5.60 18.13 -6.57
N ASP A 93 -5.21 18.10 -7.84
CA ASP A 93 -3.80 18.01 -8.27
C ASP A 93 -3.03 16.85 -7.55
N GLY A 94 -3.72 15.74 -7.35
CA GLY A 94 -3.16 14.57 -6.65
C GLY A 94 -3.01 14.75 -5.14
N GLN A 95 -3.58 15.80 -4.53
CA GLN A 95 -3.47 16.07 -3.09
C GLN A 95 -4.80 15.90 -2.35
N ALA A 96 -4.76 15.22 -1.22
CA ALA A 96 -5.81 15.08 -0.23
C ALA A 96 -5.40 15.80 1.07
N GLY A 97 -5.61 17.12 1.13
CA GLY A 97 -5.10 17.95 2.23
C GLY A 97 -3.60 18.16 2.11
N LYS A 98 -2.79 17.64 3.04
CA LYS A 98 -1.32 17.73 3.01
C LYS A 98 -0.66 16.52 2.36
N SER A 99 -1.40 15.44 2.16
CA SER A 99 -0.90 14.16 1.67
C SER A 99 -1.09 14.05 0.16
N HIS A 100 -0.08 13.53 -0.55
CA HIS A 100 -0.23 13.17 -1.95
C HIS A 100 -0.85 11.78 -2.10
N VAL A 101 -1.68 11.61 -3.13
CA VAL A 101 -2.28 10.33 -3.51
C VAL A 101 -1.85 10.02 -4.95
N PHE A 102 -0.85 9.20 -5.09
CA PHE A 102 -0.26 8.83 -6.38
C PHE A 102 -0.96 7.63 -7.01
N ASN A 103 -1.09 7.65 -8.33
CA ASN A 103 -1.40 6.48 -9.12
C ASN A 103 -0.11 5.72 -9.48
N HIS A 104 -0.12 4.39 -9.39
CA HIS A 104 0.94 3.57 -9.98
C HIS A 104 0.80 3.59 -11.51
N ARG A 105 1.71 4.27 -12.20
CA ARG A 105 1.74 4.39 -13.66
C ARG A 105 2.52 3.23 -14.26
N TRP A 106 1.89 2.05 -14.31
CA TRP A 106 2.50 0.85 -14.87
C TRP A 106 2.83 0.97 -16.37
N ASP A 107 2.11 1.85 -17.07
CA ASP A 107 2.23 2.18 -18.49
C ASP A 107 3.41 3.12 -18.82
N ASP A 108 4.01 3.76 -17.81
CA ASP A 108 5.13 4.67 -17.94
C ASP A 108 6.44 4.02 -17.45
N PRO A 109 7.40 3.72 -18.35
CA PRO A 109 8.69 3.16 -17.95
C PRO A 109 9.47 3.99 -16.93
N ALA A 110 9.25 5.32 -16.89
CA ALA A 110 9.90 6.21 -15.94
C ALA A 110 9.42 6.01 -14.49
N THR A 111 8.28 5.33 -14.31
CA THR A 111 7.76 4.95 -12.98
C THR A 111 8.68 3.96 -12.27
N PHE A 112 9.46 3.18 -13.02
CA PHE A 112 10.21 2.06 -12.47
C PHE A 112 11.67 2.40 -12.20
N VAL A 113 12.20 1.77 -11.15
CA VAL A 113 13.62 1.68 -10.86
C VAL A 113 14.04 0.22 -10.80
N SER A 114 15.21 -0.11 -11.33
CA SER A 114 15.81 -1.43 -11.20
C SER A 114 16.50 -1.54 -9.84
N LEU A 115 16.13 -2.55 -9.05
CA LEU A 115 16.75 -2.86 -7.77
C LEU A 115 17.81 -3.98 -7.87
N GLY A 116 17.90 -4.64 -9.02
CA GLY A 116 18.83 -5.73 -9.26
C GLY A 116 18.25 -6.81 -10.15
N VAL A 117 18.90 -7.96 -10.13
CA VAL A 117 18.51 -9.17 -10.87
C VAL A 117 18.61 -10.36 -9.93
N ILE A 118 17.58 -11.19 -9.89
CA ILE A 118 17.65 -12.51 -9.26
C ILE A 118 18.28 -13.45 -10.31
N PRO A 119 19.44 -14.05 -10.03
CA PRO A 119 20.16 -14.83 -11.05
C PRO A 119 19.46 -16.15 -11.37
N ALA A 120 19.67 -16.64 -12.57
CA ALA A 120 19.10 -17.89 -13.08
C ALA A 120 19.35 -19.10 -12.16
N SER A 121 20.49 -19.13 -11.47
CA SER A 121 20.82 -20.19 -10.49
C SER A 121 19.88 -20.18 -9.29
N GLU A 122 19.56 -19.01 -8.73
CA GLU A 122 18.64 -18.85 -7.61
C GLU A 122 17.20 -19.18 -8.03
N ILE A 123 16.79 -18.74 -9.22
CA ILE A 123 15.48 -19.11 -9.78
C ILE A 123 15.38 -20.63 -9.98
N SER A 124 16.45 -21.29 -10.45
CA SER A 124 16.46 -22.75 -10.60
C SER A 124 16.33 -23.46 -9.25
N GLU A 125 17.01 -22.98 -8.23
CA GLU A 125 16.89 -23.51 -6.87
C GLU A 125 15.47 -23.37 -6.30
N ILE A 126 14.89 -22.15 -6.36
CA ILE A 126 13.55 -21.86 -5.85
C ILE A 126 12.47 -22.70 -6.57
N THR A 127 12.64 -22.92 -7.87
CA THR A 127 11.66 -23.66 -8.68
C THR A 127 11.91 -25.16 -8.78
N GLY A 128 12.92 -25.70 -8.07
CA GLY A 128 13.29 -27.11 -8.18
C GLY A 128 13.75 -27.52 -9.59
N GLY A 129 14.40 -26.62 -10.32
CA GLY A 129 14.91 -26.83 -11.66
C GLY A 129 13.90 -26.57 -12.80
N LEU A 130 12.68 -26.15 -12.49
CA LEU A 130 11.65 -25.89 -13.52
C LEU A 130 11.91 -24.64 -14.35
N MET A 131 12.62 -23.65 -13.78
CA MET A 131 12.99 -22.42 -14.45
C MET A 131 14.47 -22.08 -14.17
N ALA A 132 15.17 -21.54 -15.16
CA ALA A 132 16.57 -21.13 -15.04
C ALA A 132 16.81 -19.91 -15.92
N GLN A 133 16.27 -18.74 -15.53
CA GLN A 133 16.43 -17.48 -16.21
C GLN A 133 16.65 -16.35 -15.23
N ASP A 134 17.37 -15.32 -15.61
CA ASP A 134 17.54 -14.10 -14.84
C ASP A 134 16.19 -13.37 -14.72
N VAL A 135 15.84 -12.93 -13.52
CA VAL A 135 14.62 -12.15 -13.26
C VAL A 135 14.99 -10.74 -12.81
N PRO A 136 14.81 -9.69 -13.66
CA PRO A 136 15.05 -8.32 -13.26
C PRO A 136 13.99 -7.86 -12.25
N VAL A 137 14.43 -7.31 -11.13
CA VAL A 137 13.55 -6.73 -10.10
C VAL A 137 13.38 -5.24 -10.36
N ARG A 138 12.17 -4.84 -10.75
CA ARG A 138 11.82 -3.45 -11.05
C ARG A 138 10.59 -3.05 -10.24
N LEU A 139 10.71 -1.99 -9.44
CA LEU A 139 9.62 -1.48 -8.60
C LEU A 139 9.34 -0.01 -8.89
N ASN A 140 8.22 0.48 -8.38
CA ASN A 140 7.90 1.91 -8.46
C ASN A 140 8.97 2.72 -7.73
N ARG A 141 9.56 3.70 -8.42
CA ARG A 141 10.67 4.49 -7.91
C ARG A 141 10.33 5.32 -6.67
N LEU A 142 9.05 5.65 -6.44
CA LEU A 142 8.62 6.37 -5.26
C LEU A 142 9.05 5.70 -3.94
N ILE A 143 9.20 4.38 -3.92
CA ILE A 143 9.65 3.67 -2.72
C ILE A 143 11.02 4.12 -2.21
N LEU A 144 11.85 4.69 -3.07
CA LEU A 144 13.19 5.18 -2.71
C LEU A 144 13.15 6.58 -2.06
N ASP A 145 12.04 7.29 -2.17
CA ASP A 145 11.87 8.63 -1.65
C ASP A 145 11.34 8.65 -0.22
N TYR A 146 11.06 7.48 0.37
CA TYR A 146 10.46 7.33 1.69
C TYR A 146 11.29 6.44 2.59
N ASP A 147 11.27 6.76 3.90
CA ASP A 147 12.02 6.03 4.92
C ASP A 147 11.28 4.78 5.41
N GLN A 148 9.96 4.77 5.26
CA GLN A 148 9.10 3.68 5.69
C GLN A 148 7.97 3.45 4.69
N LEU A 149 7.78 2.19 4.30
CA LEU A 149 6.63 1.73 3.52
C LEU A 149 5.66 1.00 4.44
N LEU A 150 4.37 1.29 4.29
CA LEU A 150 3.28 0.53 4.88
C LEU A 150 2.40 -0.02 3.76
N ILE A 151 1.98 -1.27 3.89
CA ILE A 151 1.03 -1.89 2.95
C ILE A 151 -0.31 -2.01 3.68
N CYS A 152 -1.34 -1.45 3.07
CA CYS A 152 -2.69 -1.48 3.60
C CYS A 152 -3.64 -2.00 2.53
N GLY A 153 -4.26 -3.14 2.79
CA GLY A 153 -5.19 -3.76 1.85
C GLY A 153 -5.88 -4.98 2.45
N PRO A 154 -6.92 -5.48 1.81
CA PRO A 154 -7.53 -6.74 2.18
C PRO A 154 -6.59 -7.88 1.81
N VAL A 155 -6.53 -8.92 2.63
CA VAL A 155 -5.79 -10.15 2.34
C VAL A 155 -6.79 -11.24 1.99
N PHE A 156 -6.66 -11.82 0.80
CA PHE A 156 -7.52 -12.90 0.32
C PHE A 156 -6.76 -13.85 -0.62
N PRO A 157 -7.28 -15.06 -0.89
CA PRO A 157 -6.66 -16.00 -1.83
C PRO A 157 -6.53 -15.40 -3.23
N HIS A 158 -5.37 -15.59 -3.84
CA HIS A 158 -5.07 -15.13 -5.20
C HIS A 158 -4.50 -16.28 -6.03
N GLU A 159 -4.97 -16.45 -7.27
CA GLU A 159 -4.65 -17.57 -8.15
C GLU A 159 -3.19 -17.63 -8.60
N VAL A 160 -2.46 -16.50 -8.52
CA VAL A 160 -1.04 -16.43 -8.94
C VAL A 160 -0.11 -16.40 -7.75
N VAL A 161 -0.39 -15.56 -6.72
CA VAL A 161 0.57 -15.25 -5.66
C VAL A 161 0.21 -15.89 -4.30
N GLY A 162 -0.82 -16.72 -4.26
CA GLY A 162 -1.28 -17.40 -3.05
C GLY A 162 -2.22 -16.52 -2.21
N PHE A 163 -1.69 -15.59 -1.45
CA PHE A 163 -2.46 -14.56 -0.73
C PHE A 163 -1.89 -13.18 -1.04
N SER A 164 -2.79 -12.23 -1.27
CA SER A 164 -2.44 -10.83 -1.54
C SER A 164 -3.42 -9.88 -0.88
#